data_040b570393b96d969fb3b509187fed6e
#
_entry.id   040b570393b96d969fb3b509187fed6e
#
_cell.length_a   1.000
_cell.length_b   1.000
_cell.length_c   1.000
_cell.angle_alpha   90.00
_cell.angle_beta   90.00
_cell.angle_gamma   90.00
#
_symmetry.space_group_name_H-M   'P 1'
#
loop_
_entity.id
_entity.type
_entity.pdbx_description
1 polymer ?
#
loop_
_entity_poly.entity_id
_entity_poly.type
_entity_poly.pdbx_seq_one_letter_code
_entity_poly.pdbx_strand_id
1 'polypeptide(L)'
;IFNKFKKVLPKYIYSFPVDKNEISNAILANKSNLKKIVKIVHLEIRKKMNIFLSKNRNKKIVILDIPLLLENKINKKNDILVFVKSKELDILKRLKKRKNFNPKLLSKFKNIQLSLDYKRKKAQFIIKNNFTKKSVNKSIKKILKDILWNERSYIRYRNNGFIG
;
A
#
# COMPACT_ATOMS: atom_id res chain seq x y z
N ILE A 1 -13.84 -5.51 12.89
CA ILE A 1 -12.50 -6.16 12.78
C ILE A 1 -12.24 -7.03 14.01
N PHE A 2 -12.42 -6.51 15.25
CA PHE A 2 -12.17 -7.26 16.49
C PHE A 2 -12.86 -8.64 16.49
N ASN A 3 -14.18 -8.70 16.31
CA ASN A 3 -14.94 -9.96 16.30
C ASN A 3 -14.42 -10.97 15.25
N LYS A 4 -13.97 -10.47 14.09
CA LYS A 4 -13.38 -11.31 13.05
C LYS A 4 -12.03 -11.88 13.47
N PHE A 5 -11.18 -11.08 14.11
CA PHE A 5 -9.92 -11.55 14.65
C PHE A 5 -10.12 -12.52 15.80
N LYS A 6 -11.01 -12.21 16.76
CA LYS A 6 -11.32 -13.08 17.89
C LYS A 6 -11.84 -14.45 17.45
N LYS A 7 -12.72 -14.49 16.42
CA LYS A 7 -13.22 -15.75 15.85
C LYS A 7 -12.11 -16.61 15.22
N VAL A 8 -11.13 -16.00 14.56
CA VAL A 8 -10.10 -16.72 13.77
C VAL A 8 -8.84 -17.00 14.60
N LEU A 9 -8.57 -16.18 15.61
CA LEU A 9 -7.38 -16.23 16.48
C LEU A 9 -7.77 -16.10 17.96
N PRO A 10 -8.67 -16.94 18.48
CA PRO A 10 -9.23 -16.79 19.83
C PRO A 10 -8.17 -16.85 20.94
N LYS A 11 -7.09 -17.59 20.73
CA LYS A 11 -5.99 -17.74 21.70
C LYS A 11 -5.10 -16.49 21.82
N TYR A 12 -5.20 -15.55 20.87
CA TYR A 12 -4.28 -14.40 20.78
C TYR A 12 -4.98 -13.06 20.91
N ILE A 13 -6.29 -13.00 20.61
CA ILE A 13 -7.06 -11.75 20.56
C ILE A 13 -8.11 -11.74 21.65
N TYR A 14 -7.91 -10.88 22.64
CA TYR A 14 -8.78 -10.77 23.81
C TYR A 14 -9.10 -9.32 24.21
N SER A 15 -8.26 -8.33 23.86
CA SER A 15 -8.49 -6.92 24.20
C SER A 15 -9.25 -6.14 23.14
N PHE A 16 -10.05 -5.17 23.59
CA PHE A 16 -10.71 -4.20 22.71
C PHE A 16 -10.37 -2.78 23.17
N PRO A 17 -9.80 -1.93 22.28
CA PRO A 17 -9.38 -2.24 20.91
C PRO A 17 -8.25 -3.27 20.85
N VAL A 18 -8.11 -3.96 19.71
CA VAL A 18 -7.06 -5.00 19.51
C VAL A 18 -5.67 -4.41 19.76
N ASP A 19 -4.92 -5.02 20.65
CA ASP A 19 -3.55 -4.61 20.94
C ASP A 19 -2.57 -5.08 19.84
N LYS A 20 -1.57 -4.25 19.56
CA LYS A 20 -0.54 -4.57 18.55
C LYS A 20 0.32 -5.76 18.95
N ASN A 21 0.54 -5.97 20.25
CA ASN A 21 1.32 -7.09 20.74
C ASN A 21 0.55 -8.42 20.56
N GLU A 22 -0.76 -8.43 20.72
CA GLU A 22 -1.60 -9.60 20.45
C GLU A 22 -1.43 -10.05 18.97
N ILE A 23 -1.53 -9.10 18.03
CA ILE A 23 -1.30 -9.37 16.61
C ILE A 23 0.13 -9.86 16.37
N SER A 24 1.13 -9.22 16.98
CA SER A 24 2.54 -9.60 16.86
C SER A 24 2.79 -11.01 17.37
N ASN A 25 2.26 -11.35 18.54
CA ASN A 25 2.38 -12.67 19.15
C ASN A 25 1.72 -13.75 18.28
N ALA A 26 0.51 -13.46 17.76
CA ALA A 26 -0.16 -14.38 16.84
C ALA A 26 0.67 -14.66 15.58
N ILE A 27 1.27 -13.62 14.98
CA ILE A 27 2.14 -13.75 13.79
C ILE A 27 3.41 -14.54 14.11
N LEU A 28 4.02 -14.30 15.28
CA LEU A 28 5.26 -14.99 15.67
C LEU A 28 5.01 -16.46 15.96
N ALA A 29 3.88 -16.79 16.57
CA ALA A 29 3.55 -18.15 16.94
C ALA A 29 3.34 -19.11 15.74
N ASN A 30 2.67 -18.63 14.67
CA ASN A 30 2.41 -19.48 13.51
C ASN A 30 2.36 -18.68 12.21
N LYS A 31 3.04 -19.20 11.17
CA LYS A 31 3.08 -18.61 9.82
C LYS A 31 1.68 -18.49 9.18
N SER A 32 0.78 -19.43 9.49
CA SER A 32 -0.60 -19.38 8.97
C SER A 32 -1.40 -18.22 9.52
N ASN A 33 -1.12 -17.76 10.76
CA ASN A 33 -1.82 -16.66 11.40
C ASN A 33 -1.61 -15.35 10.64
N LEU A 34 -0.41 -15.11 10.09
CA LEU A 34 -0.16 -13.94 9.25
C LEU A 34 -1.07 -13.92 8.02
N LYS A 35 -1.27 -15.07 7.35
CA LYS A 35 -2.18 -15.18 6.20
C LYS A 35 -3.63 -14.88 6.60
N LYS A 36 -4.08 -15.40 7.76
CA LYS A 36 -5.44 -15.16 8.29
C LYS A 36 -5.65 -13.68 8.60
N ILE A 37 -4.69 -13.03 9.27
CA ILE A 37 -4.72 -11.61 9.61
C ILE A 37 -4.78 -10.76 8.34
N VAL A 38 -3.89 -11.03 7.38
CA VAL A 38 -3.84 -10.34 6.08
C VAL A 38 -5.19 -10.44 5.37
N LYS A 39 -5.80 -11.62 5.30
CA LYS A 39 -7.11 -11.81 4.65
C LYS A 39 -8.20 -10.94 5.30
N ILE A 40 -8.29 -10.90 6.63
CA ILE A 40 -9.28 -10.09 7.36
C ILE A 40 -9.05 -8.60 7.11
N VAL A 41 -7.79 -8.15 7.26
CA VAL A 41 -7.42 -6.74 7.08
C VAL A 41 -7.71 -6.27 5.66
N HIS A 42 -7.38 -7.08 4.65
CA HIS A 42 -7.60 -6.69 3.26
C HIS A 42 -9.06 -6.57 2.86
N LEU A 43 -9.94 -7.40 3.42
CA LEU A 43 -11.37 -7.23 3.23
C LEU A 43 -11.86 -5.88 3.74
N GLU A 44 -11.40 -5.46 4.91
CA GLU A 44 -11.77 -4.17 5.50
C GLU A 44 -11.13 -2.98 4.75
N ILE A 45 -9.88 -3.12 4.31
CA ILE A 45 -9.21 -2.11 3.48
C ILE A 45 -9.98 -1.90 2.18
N ARG A 46 -10.37 -2.97 1.47
CA ARG A 46 -11.15 -2.86 0.22
C ARG A 46 -12.48 -2.13 0.44
N LYS A 47 -13.20 -2.44 1.51
CA LYS A 47 -14.45 -1.73 1.85
C LYS A 47 -14.20 -0.24 2.06
N LYS A 48 -13.24 0.12 2.92
CA LYS A 48 -12.89 1.51 3.20
C LYS A 48 -12.39 2.24 1.96
N MET A 49 -11.56 1.59 1.13
CA MET A 49 -11.09 2.14 -0.13
C MET A 49 -12.25 2.47 -1.08
N ASN A 50 -13.21 1.55 -1.25
CA ASN A 50 -14.36 1.79 -2.14
C ASN A 50 -15.21 2.96 -1.64
N ILE A 51 -15.47 3.06 -0.34
CA ILE A 51 -16.19 4.19 0.26
C ILE A 51 -15.41 5.50 0.03
N PHE A 52 -14.09 5.48 0.25
CA PHE A 52 -13.25 6.65 0.04
C PHE A 52 -13.24 7.10 -1.43
N LEU A 53 -13.10 6.17 -2.36
CA LEU A 53 -13.14 6.46 -3.80
C LEU A 53 -14.50 7.02 -4.23
N SER A 54 -15.61 6.45 -3.74
CA SER A 54 -16.96 6.94 -4.02
C SER A 54 -17.15 8.40 -3.54
N LYS A 55 -16.70 8.71 -2.32
CA LYS A 55 -16.76 10.06 -1.76
C LYS A 55 -15.89 11.08 -2.51
N ASN A 56 -14.85 10.63 -3.19
CA ASN A 56 -13.90 11.47 -3.91
C ASN A 56 -14.00 11.34 -5.44
N ARG A 57 -15.12 10.84 -5.97
CA ARG A 57 -15.31 10.61 -7.42
C ARG A 57 -15.15 11.87 -8.29
N ASN A 58 -15.42 13.04 -7.72
CA ASN A 58 -15.30 14.34 -8.41
C ASN A 58 -13.89 14.96 -8.32
N LYS A 59 -12.94 14.29 -7.64
CA LYS A 59 -11.55 14.75 -7.56
C LYS A 59 -10.77 14.32 -8.79
N LYS A 60 -9.97 15.21 -9.35
CA LYS A 60 -9.12 14.92 -10.51
C LYS A 60 -8.11 13.82 -10.21
N ILE A 61 -7.53 13.82 -9.02
CA ILE A 61 -6.53 12.84 -8.58
C ILE A 61 -6.89 12.37 -7.19
N VAL A 62 -6.86 11.06 -6.98
CA VAL A 62 -6.99 10.42 -5.68
C VAL A 62 -5.76 9.54 -5.45
N ILE A 63 -5.06 9.74 -4.34
CA ILE A 63 -3.87 8.98 -3.97
C ILE A 63 -4.25 7.93 -2.94
N LEU A 64 -3.82 6.68 -3.19
CA LEU A 64 -4.01 5.56 -2.30
C LEU A 64 -2.64 5.04 -1.84
N ASP A 65 -2.38 5.09 -0.54
CA ASP A 65 -1.22 4.45 0.10
C ASP A 65 -1.71 3.19 0.83
N ILE A 66 -1.58 2.05 0.16
CA ILE A 66 -2.09 0.76 0.64
C ILE A 66 -0.94 -0.24 0.73
N PRO A 67 -0.62 -0.73 1.94
CA PRO A 67 0.37 -1.79 2.11
C PRO A 67 0.00 -3.07 1.35
N LEU A 68 0.99 -3.74 0.76
CA LEU A 68 0.80 -5.00 0.03
C LEU A 68 -0.22 -4.90 -1.11
N LEU A 69 -0.27 -3.75 -1.79
CA LEU A 69 -1.22 -3.46 -2.86
C LEU A 69 -1.17 -4.52 -3.97
N LEU A 70 0.02 -4.78 -4.50
CA LEU A 70 0.24 -5.71 -5.62
C LEU A 70 0.12 -7.17 -5.18
N GLU A 71 0.61 -7.51 -3.99
CA GLU A 71 0.52 -8.84 -3.39
C GLU A 71 -0.92 -9.32 -3.27
N ASN A 72 -1.82 -8.39 -2.99
CA ASN A 72 -3.24 -8.69 -2.79
C ASN A 72 -4.12 -8.31 -3.98
N LYS A 73 -3.51 -7.94 -5.11
CA LYS A 73 -4.22 -7.58 -6.35
C LYS A 73 -5.34 -6.56 -6.09
N ILE A 74 -5.05 -5.52 -5.31
CA ILE A 74 -6.03 -4.49 -4.95
C ILE A 74 -6.12 -3.42 -6.05
N ASN A 75 -5.02 -3.18 -6.76
CA ASN A 75 -4.97 -2.23 -7.86
C ASN A 75 -5.88 -2.65 -9.03
N LYS A 76 -6.47 -1.67 -9.68
CA LYS A 76 -7.25 -1.85 -10.92
C LYS A 76 -6.34 -1.68 -12.14
N LYS A 77 -6.84 -2.11 -13.32
CA LYS A 77 -6.09 -2.02 -14.59
C LYS A 77 -5.66 -0.59 -14.94
N ASN A 78 -6.49 0.38 -14.61
CA ASN A 78 -6.28 1.80 -14.96
C ASN A 78 -5.64 2.62 -13.83
N ASP A 79 -5.24 1.98 -12.72
CA ASP A 79 -4.54 2.69 -11.66
C ASP A 79 -3.09 3.00 -12.09
N ILE A 80 -2.65 4.21 -11.79
CA ILE A 80 -1.26 4.63 -11.98
C ILE A 80 -0.46 4.20 -10.75
N LEU A 81 0.50 3.31 -10.96
CA LEU A 81 1.34 2.80 -9.89
C LEU A 81 2.62 3.62 -9.77
N VAL A 82 2.89 4.09 -8.57
CA VAL A 82 4.11 4.84 -8.25
C VAL A 82 4.98 4.02 -7.29
N PHE A 83 6.19 3.69 -7.71
CA PHE A 83 7.15 2.98 -6.89
C PHE A 83 8.05 3.97 -6.14
N VAL A 84 8.05 3.90 -4.80
CA VAL A 84 8.92 4.73 -3.96
C VAL A 84 10.18 3.93 -3.63
N LYS A 85 11.31 4.33 -4.24
CA LYS A 85 12.62 3.71 -4.05
C LYS A 85 13.41 4.43 -2.97
N SER A 86 13.85 3.70 -1.94
CA SER A 86 14.78 4.18 -0.91
C SER A 86 15.97 3.22 -0.78
N LYS A 87 17.08 3.68 -0.24
CA LYS A 87 18.22 2.82 0.08
C LYS A 87 17.84 1.88 1.25
N GLU A 88 18.17 0.61 1.13
CA GLU A 88 17.82 -0.40 2.14
C GLU A 88 18.38 -0.07 3.53
N LEU A 89 19.61 0.43 3.59
CA LEU A 89 20.24 0.88 4.84
C LEU A 89 19.45 1.98 5.54
N ASP A 90 18.92 2.95 4.76
CA ASP A 90 18.13 4.06 5.33
C ASP A 90 16.78 3.57 5.84
N ILE A 91 16.15 2.63 5.10
CA ILE A 91 14.92 1.96 5.55
C ILE A 91 15.17 1.24 6.87
N LEU A 92 16.23 0.44 6.95
CA LEU A 92 16.56 -0.35 8.14
C LEU A 92 16.88 0.56 9.35
N LYS A 93 17.66 1.64 9.16
CA LYS A 93 17.93 2.64 10.20
C LYS A 93 16.63 3.23 10.76
N ARG A 94 15.67 3.55 9.91
CA ARG A 94 14.36 4.10 10.33
C ARG A 94 13.48 3.05 11.02
N LEU A 95 13.50 1.80 10.56
CA LEU A 95 12.76 0.71 11.20
C LEU A 95 13.28 0.45 12.61
N LYS A 96 14.61 0.39 12.79
CA LYS A 96 15.24 0.20 14.12
C LYS A 96 14.86 1.27 15.15
N LYS A 97 14.55 2.49 14.69
CA LYS A 97 14.11 3.60 15.58
C LYS A 97 12.65 3.47 16.06
N ARG A 98 11.86 2.54 15.50
CA ARG A 98 10.47 2.34 15.95
C ARG A 98 10.44 1.61 17.30
N LYS A 99 9.64 2.11 18.24
CA LYS A 99 9.49 1.53 19.60
C LYS A 99 9.21 0.02 19.59
N ASN A 100 8.45 -0.45 18.62
CA ASN A 100 8.04 -1.86 18.52
C ASN A 100 8.78 -2.59 17.37
N PHE A 101 10.04 -2.23 17.10
CA PHE A 101 10.83 -2.91 16.09
C PHE A 101 11.13 -4.34 16.53
N ASN A 102 10.81 -5.30 15.67
CA ASN A 102 11.09 -6.71 15.89
C ASN A 102 11.65 -7.32 14.59
N PRO A 103 12.92 -7.80 14.59
CA PRO A 103 13.55 -8.35 13.39
C PRO A 103 12.89 -9.64 12.90
N LYS A 104 12.33 -10.47 13.80
CA LYS A 104 11.61 -11.70 13.42
C LYS A 104 10.31 -11.35 12.68
N LEU A 105 9.58 -10.34 13.13
CA LEU A 105 8.41 -9.82 12.41
C LEU A 105 8.79 -9.24 11.04
N LEU A 106 9.87 -8.46 10.98
CA LEU A 106 10.35 -7.90 9.71
C LEU A 106 10.63 -9.00 8.68
N SER A 107 11.31 -10.08 9.09
CA SER A 107 11.57 -11.24 8.22
C SER A 107 10.27 -11.88 7.73
N LYS A 108 9.30 -12.12 8.62
CA LYS A 108 8.00 -12.68 8.23
C LYS A 108 7.26 -11.80 7.23
N PHE A 109 7.29 -10.46 7.41
CA PHE A 109 6.69 -9.53 6.46
C PHE A 109 7.44 -9.47 5.12
N LYS A 110 8.78 -9.54 5.11
CA LYS A 110 9.56 -9.62 3.86
C LYS A 110 9.15 -10.85 3.04
N ASN A 111 8.91 -11.99 3.67
CA ASN A 111 8.58 -13.25 3.00
C ASN A 111 7.20 -13.26 2.30
N ILE A 112 6.30 -12.35 2.62
CA ILE A 112 5.00 -12.24 1.94
C ILE A 112 4.98 -11.14 0.88
N GLN A 113 6.05 -10.37 0.77
CA GLN A 113 6.16 -9.30 -0.20
C GLN A 113 6.69 -9.80 -1.55
N LEU A 114 6.14 -9.24 -2.62
CA LEU A 114 6.72 -9.39 -3.96
C LEU A 114 8.08 -8.70 -4.02
N SER A 115 8.97 -9.17 -4.91
CA SER A 115 10.28 -8.57 -5.08
C SER A 115 10.20 -7.10 -5.47
N LEU A 116 11.18 -6.31 -5.04
CA LEU A 116 11.25 -4.89 -5.38
C LEU A 116 11.37 -4.67 -6.89
N ASP A 117 12.07 -5.56 -7.60
CA ASP A 117 12.19 -5.50 -9.06
C ASP A 117 10.85 -5.73 -9.75
N TYR A 118 10.05 -6.69 -9.29
CA TYR A 118 8.70 -6.88 -9.81
C TYR A 118 7.84 -5.64 -9.61
N LYS A 119 7.83 -5.08 -8.40
CA LYS A 119 7.07 -3.86 -8.08
C LYS A 119 7.53 -2.67 -8.93
N ARG A 120 8.84 -2.52 -9.13
CA ARG A 120 9.44 -1.48 -9.97
C ARG A 120 9.00 -1.62 -11.44
N LYS A 121 9.04 -2.84 -11.98
CA LYS A 121 8.61 -3.12 -13.38
C LYS A 121 7.12 -2.86 -13.61
N LYS A 122 6.28 -3.01 -12.58
CA LYS A 122 4.83 -2.75 -12.67
C LYS A 122 4.47 -1.28 -12.52
N ALA A 123 5.34 -0.46 -11.98
CA ALA A 123 5.07 0.96 -11.74
C ALA A 123 5.35 1.81 -12.98
N GLN A 124 4.46 2.75 -13.27
CA GLN A 124 4.63 3.75 -14.32
C GLN A 124 5.60 4.86 -13.91
N PHE A 125 5.68 5.15 -12.61
CA PHE A 125 6.56 6.20 -12.10
C PHE A 125 7.41 5.70 -10.94
N ILE A 126 8.60 6.30 -10.79
CA ILE A 126 9.53 6.00 -9.69
C ILE A 126 9.89 7.29 -8.96
N ILE A 127 9.67 7.32 -7.65
CA ILE A 127 10.14 8.38 -6.76
C ILE A 127 11.38 7.87 -6.03
N LYS A 128 12.52 8.56 -6.18
CA LYS A 128 13.70 8.32 -5.35
C LYS A 128 13.52 9.08 -4.03
N ASN A 129 13.31 8.35 -2.94
CA ASN A 129 13.15 8.92 -1.60
C ASN A 129 14.44 8.76 -0.80
N ASN A 130 15.18 9.85 -0.66
CA ASN A 130 16.35 9.97 0.23
C ASN A 130 15.99 10.63 1.56
N PHE A 131 14.68 10.68 1.87
CA PHE A 131 14.11 11.31 3.06
C PHE A 131 14.33 12.84 3.17
N THR A 132 14.68 13.53 2.07
CA THR A 132 14.69 14.99 2.01
C THR A 132 13.46 15.50 1.25
N LYS A 133 12.80 16.54 1.79
CA LYS A 133 11.63 17.16 1.14
C LYS A 133 11.94 17.65 -0.28
N LYS A 134 13.13 18.23 -0.50
CA LYS A 134 13.52 18.82 -1.79
C LYS A 134 13.52 17.79 -2.92
N SER A 135 14.16 16.63 -2.73
CA SER A 135 14.28 15.59 -3.75
C SER A 135 12.92 14.92 -4.05
N VAL A 136 12.14 14.65 -3.01
CA VAL A 136 10.81 14.04 -3.16
C VAL A 136 9.85 15.00 -3.86
N ASN A 137 9.81 16.27 -3.47
CA ASN A 137 8.93 17.28 -4.07
C ASN A 137 9.24 17.51 -5.58
N LYS A 138 10.52 17.50 -5.97
CA LYS A 138 10.89 17.59 -7.40
C LYS A 138 10.32 16.43 -8.21
N SER A 139 10.42 15.20 -7.68
CA SER A 139 9.86 14.00 -8.33
C SER A 139 8.34 14.05 -8.41
N ILE A 140 7.66 14.46 -7.32
CA ILE A 140 6.20 14.58 -7.28
C ILE A 140 5.69 15.61 -8.28
N LYS A 141 6.31 16.82 -8.34
CA LYS A 141 5.92 17.86 -9.29
C LYS A 141 6.01 17.37 -10.73
N LYS A 142 7.10 16.64 -11.08
CA LYS A 142 7.25 16.05 -12.42
C LYS A 142 6.13 15.05 -12.72
N ILE A 143 5.91 14.09 -11.83
CA ILE A 143 4.87 13.06 -12.00
C ILE A 143 3.48 13.68 -12.16
N LEU A 144 3.14 14.66 -11.32
CA LEU A 144 1.85 15.35 -11.43
C LEU A 144 1.69 16.06 -12.76
N LYS A 145 2.76 16.73 -13.26
CA LYS A 145 2.75 17.34 -14.58
C LYS A 145 2.50 16.32 -15.69
N ASP A 146 3.19 15.18 -15.65
CA ASP A 146 3.07 14.11 -16.64
C ASP A 146 1.65 13.49 -16.62
N ILE A 147 1.09 13.23 -15.44
CA ILE A 147 -0.28 12.71 -15.31
C ILE A 147 -1.30 13.69 -15.86
N LEU A 148 -1.25 14.97 -15.45
CA LEU A 148 -2.21 15.98 -15.86
C LEU A 148 -2.08 16.36 -17.36
N TRP A 149 -0.88 16.23 -17.94
CA TRP A 149 -0.67 16.42 -19.36
C TRP A 149 -1.28 15.29 -20.19
N ASN A 150 -1.09 14.04 -19.76
CA ASN A 150 -1.66 12.87 -20.43
C ASN A 150 -3.19 12.83 -20.34
N GLU A 151 -3.81 13.27 -19.22
CA GLU A 151 -5.27 13.42 -19.16
C GLU A 151 -5.81 14.37 -20.23
N ARG A 152 -5.13 15.48 -20.49
CA ARG A 152 -5.53 16.43 -21.57
C ARG A 152 -5.47 15.81 -22.96
N SER A 153 -4.53 14.92 -23.22
CA SER A 153 -4.47 14.17 -24.48
C SER A 153 -5.54 13.09 -24.57
N TYR A 154 -5.85 12.38 -23.47
CA TYR A 154 -6.93 11.38 -23.43
C TYR A 154 -8.33 11.99 -23.58
N ILE A 155 -8.57 13.19 -23.03
CA ILE A 155 -9.84 13.92 -23.18
C ILE A 155 -9.99 14.39 -24.63
N ARG A 156 -8.93 14.82 -25.30
CA ARG A 156 -8.95 15.14 -26.75
C ARG A 156 -9.33 13.91 -27.61
N TYR A 157 -8.79 12.74 -27.32
CA TYR A 157 -9.13 11.51 -28.04
C TYR A 157 -10.58 11.06 -27.81
N ARG A 158 -11.12 11.24 -26.60
CA ARG A 158 -12.54 10.87 -26.31
C ARG A 158 -13.55 11.78 -26.98
N ASN A 159 -13.22 13.05 -27.15
CA ASN A 159 -14.12 14.04 -27.77
C ASN A 159 -14.02 14.06 -29.32
N ASN A 160 -12.98 13.46 -29.90
CA ASN A 160 -12.77 13.39 -31.35
C ASN A 160 -13.00 12.00 -31.96
N GLY A 161 -13.46 11.02 -31.20
CA GLY A 161 -13.58 9.64 -31.64
C GLY A 161 -14.98 9.04 -31.56
N PHE A 162 -16.01 9.75 -32.05
CA PHE A 162 -17.30 9.16 -32.46
C PHE A 162 -17.95 10.03 -33.53
N ILE A 163 -17.36 10.05 -34.71
CA ILE A 163 -18.07 10.31 -35.97
C ILE A 163 -17.48 9.32 -36.96
N GLY A 164 -18.29 8.27 -37.28
CA GLY A 164 -17.92 7.24 -38.24
C GLY A 164 -18.59 5.92 -37.91
#